data_0a8d9f3525a5f47f97e6fa16dfcbad41
#
_entry.id   0a8d9f3525a5f47f97e6fa16dfcbad41
#
_cell.length_a   1.000
_cell.length_b   1.000
_cell.length_c   1.000
_cell.angle_alpha   90.00
_cell.angle_beta   90.00
_cell.angle_gamma   90.00
#
_symmetry.space_group_name_H-M   'P 1'
#
loop_
_entity.id
_entity.type
_entity.pdbx_description
1 polymer ?
#
loop_
_entity_poly.entity_id
_entity_poly.type
_entity_poly.pdbx_seq_one_letter_code
_entity_poly.pdbx_strand_id
1 'polypeptide(L)'
;MDAFEYNPNPGRVVFGSGTLQKLPDEIARLQVKAPLVLSTPQQVGQAETVKDVLKGQVAGIFSEATMHTPTHITEKALEYAKAQGADAVISIGGGSTIGLGKAISIRTGLPHICIPTTYAGSEMTPILGETADGLKKTRSDPKILPGTVIYDVDLTMTLPAAMSATSGVNAIAHAGQSLSIPWNIPFEAHVD
;
A
#
# COMPACT_ATOMS: atom_id res chain seq x y z
N MET A 1 -30.04 -18.45 3.61
CA MET A 1 -28.79 -17.70 3.88
C MET A 1 -28.82 -17.43 5.36
N ASP A 2 -27.79 -17.88 6.09
CA ASP A 2 -27.71 -17.63 7.52
C ASP A 2 -27.47 -16.16 7.81
N ALA A 3 -27.92 -15.67 8.96
CA ALA A 3 -27.68 -14.28 9.37
C ALA A 3 -26.19 -14.08 9.60
N PHE A 4 -25.65 -12.95 9.15
CA PHE A 4 -24.25 -12.57 9.36
C PHE A 4 -24.15 -11.08 9.71
N GLU A 5 -23.10 -10.72 10.43
CA GLU A 5 -22.72 -9.33 10.69
C GLU A 5 -21.47 -9.03 9.86
N TYR A 6 -21.50 -7.91 9.14
CA TYR A 6 -20.36 -7.42 8.38
C TYR A 6 -19.97 -6.02 8.86
N ASN A 7 -18.79 -5.92 9.43
CA ASN A 7 -18.19 -4.66 9.84
C ASN A 7 -17.08 -4.31 8.85
N PRO A 8 -17.35 -3.46 7.82
CA PRO A 8 -16.33 -3.05 6.89
C PRO A 8 -15.23 -2.26 7.61
N ASN A 9 -13.98 -2.55 7.29
CA ASN A 9 -12.88 -1.71 7.73
C ASN A 9 -13.02 -0.33 7.09
N PRO A 10 -13.04 0.77 7.85
CA PRO A 10 -13.16 2.10 7.29
C PRO A 10 -11.89 2.41 6.50
N GLY A 11 -12.01 2.45 5.20
CA GLY A 11 -10.99 2.90 4.27
C GLY A 11 -11.51 4.07 3.46
N ARG A 12 -10.73 5.15 3.33
CA ARG A 12 -11.05 6.22 2.40
C ARG A 12 -10.48 5.88 1.02
N VAL A 13 -11.32 5.88 0.01
CA VAL A 13 -10.94 5.63 -1.38
C VAL A 13 -11.22 6.86 -2.24
N VAL A 14 -10.23 7.29 -3.01
CA VAL A 14 -10.32 8.29 -4.06
C VAL A 14 -10.05 7.58 -5.38
N PHE A 15 -11.00 7.57 -6.32
CA PHE A 15 -10.89 6.76 -7.54
C PHE A 15 -11.20 7.60 -8.78
N GLY A 16 -10.39 7.47 -9.82
CA GLY A 16 -10.62 8.07 -11.14
C GLY A 16 -9.33 8.41 -11.88
N SER A 17 -9.46 8.93 -13.10
CA SER A 17 -8.35 9.48 -13.88
C SER A 17 -7.89 10.81 -13.26
N GLY A 18 -6.57 11.03 -13.17
CA GLY A 18 -5.97 12.25 -12.62
C GLY A 18 -6.19 12.46 -11.13
N THR A 19 -6.63 11.43 -10.39
CA THR A 19 -6.92 11.58 -8.95
C THR A 19 -5.67 11.76 -8.09
N LEU A 20 -4.47 11.54 -8.62
CA LEU A 20 -3.21 11.89 -7.95
C LEU A 20 -3.18 13.38 -7.56
N GLN A 21 -3.85 14.25 -8.34
CA GLN A 21 -3.96 15.68 -8.04
C GLN A 21 -4.80 15.99 -6.78
N LYS A 22 -5.51 15.00 -6.22
CA LYS A 22 -6.21 15.10 -4.92
C LYS A 22 -5.31 14.81 -3.71
N LEU A 23 -4.07 14.37 -3.94
CA LEU A 23 -3.14 14.07 -2.86
C LEU A 23 -2.92 15.24 -1.89
N PRO A 24 -2.77 16.51 -2.32
CA PRO A 24 -2.66 17.64 -1.39
C PRO A 24 -3.87 17.79 -0.47
N ASP A 25 -5.09 17.53 -0.97
CA ASP A 25 -6.31 17.58 -0.17
C ASP A 25 -6.30 16.48 0.92
N GLU A 26 -5.81 15.28 0.59
CA GLU A 26 -5.69 14.18 1.54
C GLU A 26 -4.61 14.43 2.60
N ILE A 27 -3.49 15.02 2.21
CA ILE A 27 -2.42 15.48 3.12
C ILE A 27 -2.96 16.52 4.11
N ALA A 28 -3.70 17.52 3.59
CA ALA A 28 -4.32 18.54 4.43
C ALA A 28 -5.38 17.94 5.39
N ARG A 29 -6.22 17.01 4.90
CA ARG A 29 -7.22 16.30 5.71
C ARG A 29 -6.59 15.51 6.86
N LEU A 30 -5.45 14.89 6.63
CA LEU A 30 -4.71 14.13 7.64
C LEU A 30 -3.82 15.02 8.52
N GLN A 31 -3.74 16.33 8.24
CA GLN A 31 -2.88 17.31 8.93
C GLN A 31 -1.39 16.95 8.86
N VAL A 32 -0.99 16.25 7.80
CA VAL A 32 0.39 15.84 7.52
C VAL A 32 1.17 17.02 6.94
N LYS A 33 2.47 17.12 7.27
CA LYS A 33 3.36 18.19 6.82
C LYS A 33 4.60 17.69 6.10
N ALA A 34 5.07 16.50 6.47
CA ALA A 34 6.32 15.93 5.98
C ALA A 34 6.14 14.41 5.69
N PRO A 35 5.36 14.02 4.68
CA PRO A 35 5.19 12.62 4.34
C PRO A 35 6.47 12.03 3.73
N LEU A 36 6.81 10.80 4.09
CA LEU A 36 7.84 10.01 3.42
C LEU A 36 7.23 9.29 2.22
N VAL A 37 7.81 9.48 1.04
CA VAL A 37 7.38 8.77 -0.18
C VAL A 37 8.20 7.50 -0.35
N LEU A 38 7.51 6.38 -0.54
CA LEU A 38 8.12 5.07 -0.77
C LEU A 38 7.92 4.63 -2.22
N SER A 39 8.97 4.08 -2.82
CA SER A 39 8.93 3.45 -4.14
C SER A 39 9.90 2.28 -4.23
N THR A 40 9.84 1.51 -5.31
CA THR A 40 10.93 0.63 -5.71
C THR A 40 12.00 1.43 -6.47
N PRO A 41 13.24 0.90 -6.61
CA PRO A 41 14.28 1.56 -7.41
C PRO A 41 13.83 1.86 -8.86
N GLN A 42 12.98 1.00 -9.43
CA GLN A 42 12.48 1.14 -10.81
C GLN A 42 11.37 2.20 -10.93
N GLN A 43 10.75 2.59 -9.83
CA GLN A 43 9.60 3.49 -9.81
C GLN A 43 9.93 4.87 -9.19
N VAL A 44 11.20 5.22 -9.08
CA VAL A 44 11.63 6.53 -8.52
C VAL A 44 11.00 7.70 -9.27
N GLY A 45 10.83 7.61 -10.59
CA GLY A 45 10.16 8.65 -11.38
C GLY A 45 8.71 8.91 -10.94
N GLN A 46 7.99 7.86 -10.52
CA GLN A 46 6.63 8.02 -9.96
C GLN A 46 6.68 8.69 -8.58
N ALA A 47 7.68 8.38 -7.76
CA ALA A 47 7.87 9.02 -6.46
C ALA A 47 8.21 10.51 -6.60
N GLU A 48 9.04 10.89 -7.59
CA GLU A 48 9.30 12.30 -7.91
C GLU A 48 8.03 13.01 -8.38
N THR A 49 7.18 12.35 -9.20
CA THR A 49 5.87 12.91 -9.57
C THR A 49 5.00 13.20 -8.33
N VAL A 50 4.98 12.31 -7.34
CA VAL A 50 4.27 12.55 -6.05
C VAL A 50 4.83 13.77 -5.34
N LYS A 51 6.16 13.90 -5.28
CA LYS A 51 6.84 15.03 -4.68
C LYS A 51 6.51 16.35 -5.41
N ASP A 52 6.44 16.32 -6.74
CA ASP A 52 6.08 17.50 -7.54
C ASP A 52 4.63 17.93 -7.29
N VAL A 53 3.69 16.98 -7.22
CA VAL A 53 2.28 17.24 -6.86
C VAL A 53 2.18 17.88 -5.47
N LEU A 54 3.03 17.48 -4.53
CA LEU A 54 3.14 18.07 -3.20
C LEU A 54 4.04 19.32 -3.14
N LYS A 55 4.50 19.83 -4.30
CA LYS A 55 5.36 21.03 -4.39
C LYS A 55 6.64 20.93 -3.53
N GLY A 56 7.19 19.74 -3.43
CA GLY A 56 8.39 19.48 -2.63
C GLY A 56 8.13 19.30 -1.13
N GLN A 57 6.90 19.39 -0.66
CA GLN A 57 6.55 19.20 0.76
C GLN A 57 6.54 17.72 1.14
N VAL A 58 7.71 17.11 1.20
CA VAL A 58 7.93 15.72 1.60
C VAL A 58 9.13 15.64 2.54
N ALA A 59 9.14 14.69 3.46
CA ALA A 59 10.30 14.39 4.30
C ALA A 59 11.47 13.85 3.46
N GLY A 60 11.14 13.11 2.40
CA GLY A 60 12.10 12.53 1.48
C GLY A 60 11.48 11.42 0.64
N ILE A 61 12.31 10.79 -0.19
CA ILE A 61 11.95 9.60 -0.97
C ILE A 61 12.85 8.45 -0.51
N PHE A 62 12.25 7.33 -0.12
CA PHE A 62 12.94 6.07 0.13
C PHE A 62 12.58 5.09 -0.98
N SER A 63 13.56 4.75 -1.82
CA SER A 63 13.34 3.98 -3.06
C SER A 63 13.91 2.57 -3.03
N GLU A 64 14.06 1.97 -1.84
CA GLU A 64 14.60 0.61 -1.70
C GLU A 64 13.50 -0.44 -1.42
N ALA A 65 12.21 -0.12 -1.65
CA ALA A 65 11.15 -1.11 -1.49
C ALA A 65 11.39 -2.30 -2.43
N THR A 66 11.30 -3.52 -1.88
CA THR A 66 11.57 -4.75 -2.62
C THR A 66 10.57 -5.85 -2.28
N MET A 67 10.53 -6.90 -3.11
CA MET A 67 9.58 -8.01 -2.96
C MET A 67 9.69 -8.67 -1.58
N HIS A 68 8.55 -9.12 -1.08
CA HIS A 68 8.41 -9.84 0.20
C HIS A 68 8.76 -9.04 1.45
N THR A 69 8.93 -7.74 1.33
CA THR A 69 9.14 -6.81 2.45
C THR A 69 10.19 -7.35 3.46
N PRO A 70 11.47 -7.46 3.08
CA PRO A 70 12.50 -7.94 3.99
C PRO A 70 12.64 -7.02 5.19
N THR A 71 12.77 -7.59 6.39
CA THR A 71 12.84 -6.82 7.64
C THR A 71 14.00 -5.83 7.68
N HIS A 72 15.16 -6.18 7.11
CA HIS A 72 16.30 -5.26 7.05
C HIS A 72 16.03 -4.00 6.20
N ILE A 73 15.19 -4.11 5.15
CA ILE A 73 14.73 -2.94 4.37
C ILE A 73 13.75 -2.11 5.18
N THR A 74 12.85 -2.77 5.93
CA THR A 74 11.94 -2.07 6.84
C THR A 74 12.72 -1.29 7.90
N GLU A 75 13.76 -1.87 8.49
CA GLU A 75 14.61 -1.21 9.48
C GLU A 75 15.31 0.03 8.92
N LYS A 76 15.93 -0.08 7.74
CA LYS A 76 16.52 1.07 7.04
C LYS A 76 15.50 2.17 6.77
N ALA A 77 14.30 1.79 6.32
CA ALA A 77 13.24 2.75 6.02
C ALA A 77 12.73 3.45 7.29
N LEU A 78 12.66 2.75 8.43
CA LEU A 78 12.32 3.32 9.73
C LEU A 78 13.37 4.34 10.20
N GLU A 79 14.65 3.99 10.09
CA GLU A 79 15.75 4.91 10.42
C GLU A 79 15.70 6.16 9.54
N TYR A 80 15.50 5.98 8.23
CA TYR A 80 15.37 7.09 7.30
C TYR A 80 14.16 7.96 7.63
N ALA A 81 12.98 7.37 7.85
CA ALA A 81 11.76 8.10 8.23
C ALA A 81 11.98 8.96 9.48
N LYS A 82 12.62 8.37 10.50
CA LYS A 82 12.95 9.06 11.75
C LYS A 82 13.95 10.20 11.53
N ALA A 83 15.01 9.97 10.76
CA ALA A 83 16.04 10.97 10.48
C ALA A 83 15.49 12.18 9.71
N GLN A 84 14.51 11.94 8.82
CA GLN A 84 13.85 12.98 8.03
C GLN A 84 12.66 13.62 8.74
N GLY A 85 12.28 13.16 9.94
CA GLY A 85 11.15 13.69 10.67
C GLY A 85 9.80 13.44 9.98
N ALA A 86 9.66 12.29 9.32
CA ALA A 86 8.44 11.93 8.61
C ALA A 86 7.24 11.81 9.58
N ASP A 87 6.10 12.36 9.17
CA ASP A 87 4.85 12.37 9.94
C ASP A 87 3.72 11.56 9.25
N ALA A 88 3.98 11.01 8.07
CA ALA A 88 3.14 10.07 7.34
C ALA A 88 3.96 9.27 6.34
N VAL A 89 3.34 8.24 5.76
CA VAL A 89 3.93 7.40 4.70
C VAL A 89 3.03 7.43 3.47
N ILE A 90 3.61 7.66 2.30
CA ILE A 90 2.95 7.54 1.00
C ILE A 90 3.63 6.41 0.23
N SER A 91 2.88 5.35 -0.08
CA SER A 91 3.38 4.26 -0.93
C SER A 91 2.87 4.44 -2.36
N ILE A 92 3.77 4.67 -3.33
CA ILE A 92 3.42 4.65 -4.75
C ILE A 92 4.04 3.42 -5.41
N GLY A 93 3.20 2.53 -5.95
CA GLY A 93 3.66 1.30 -6.58
C GLY A 93 2.76 0.11 -6.36
N GLY A 94 3.33 -1.08 -6.43
CA GLY A 94 2.66 -2.36 -6.20
C GLY A 94 2.81 -2.87 -4.77
N GLY A 95 2.56 -4.18 -4.59
CA GLY A 95 2.56 -4.85 -3.29
C GLY A 95 3.84 -4.68 -2.48
N SER A 96 5.01 -4.59 -3.11
CA SER A 96 6.29 -4.39 -2.41
C SER A 96 6.35 -3.05 -1.67
N THR A 97 5.93 -1.99 -2.33
CA THR A 97 5.94 -0.63 -1.77
C THR A 97 4.86 -0.48 -0.70
N ILE A 98 3.66 -1.02 -0.97
CA ILE A 98 2.54 -1.03 -0.03
C ILE A 98 2.90 -1.84 1.21
N GLY A 99 3.52 -3.01 1.04
CA GLY A 99 4.01 -3.83 2.15
C GLY A 99 4.98 -3.08 3.06
N LEU A 100 5.96 -2.37 2.49
CA LEU A 100 6.89 -1.55 3.25
C LEU A 100 6.18 -0.43 4.01
N GLY A 101 5.21 0.27 3.38
CA GLY A 101 4.41 1.30 4.03
C GLY A 101 3.61 0.76 5.21
N LYS A 102 2.99 -0.40 5.06
CA LYS A 102 2.31 -1.11 6.16
C LYS A 102 3.26 -1.47 7.29
N ALA A 103 4.46 -1.96 6.96
CA ALA A 103 5.47 -2.34 7.94
C ALA A 103 5.96 -1.13 8.76
N ILE A 104 6.09 0.03 8.15
CA ILE A 104 6.43 1.28 8.84
C ILE A 104 5.24 1.74 9.70
N SER A 105 4.04 1.81 9.11
CA SER A 105 2.83 2.32 9.78
C SER A 105 2.51 1.54 11.06
N ILE A 106 2.56 0.21 11.03
CA ILE A 106 2.25 -0.61 12.22
C ILE A 106 3.29 -0.45 13.35
N ARG A 107 4.53 -0.08 13.03
CA ARG A 107 5.59 0.13 14.03
C ARG A 107 5.62 1.55 14.59
N THR A 108 5.17 2.52 13.81
CA THR A 108 5.29 3.95 14.15
C THR A 108 3.96 4.61 14.48
N GLY A 109 2.85 4.03 14.03
CA GLY A 109 1.54 4.66 14.08
C GLY A 109 1.33 5.78 13.04
N LEU A 110 2.27 5.99 12.14
CA LEU A 110 2.16 7.01 11.10
C LEU A 110 0.99 6.70 10.14
N PRO A 111 0.20 7.72 9.74
CA PRO A 111 -0.80 7.57 8.70
C PRO A 111 -0.20 7.03 7.41
N HIS A 112 -0.92 6.11 6.74
CA HIS A 112 -0.48 5.51 5.49
C HIS A 112 -1.46 5.85 4.36
N ILE A 113 -0.94 6.44 3.28
CA ILE A 113 -1.64 6.69 2.01
C ILE A 113 -1.06 5.75 0.96
N CYS A 114 -1.90 4.99 0.28
CA CYS A 114 -1.50 4.14 -0.84
C CYS A 114 -1.91 4.74 -2.17
N ILE A 115 -1.01 4.69 -3.15
CA ILE A 115 -1.23 5.05 -4.56
C ILE A 115 -0.83 3.84 -5.39
N PRO A 116 -1.75 2.85 -5.56
CA PRO A 116 -1.44 1.62 -6.27
C PRO A 116 -1.22 1.85 -7.77
N THR A 117 -0.23 1.18 -8.33
CA THR A 117 0.07 1.17 -9.77
C THR A 117 -0.03 -0.23 -10.38
N THR A 118 -0.54 -1.20 -9.62
CA THR A 118 -0.81 -2.59 -10.02
C THR A 118 -2.16 -3.03 -9.48
N TYR A 119 -2.63 -4.21 -9.88
CA TYR A 119 -3.91 -4.79 -9.43
C TYR A 119 -3.73 -5.79 -8.27
N ALA A 120 -2.68 -5.64 -7.46
CA ALA A 120 -2.34 -6.60 -6.40
C ALA A 120 -3.34 -6.64 -5.23
N GLY A 121 -4.06 -5.53 -4.95
CA GLY A 121 -5.10 -5.46 -3.93
C GLY A 121 -4.62 -5.39 -2.48
N SER A 122 -3.31 -5.41 -2.24
CA SER A 122 -2.73 -5.38 -0.89
C SER A 122 -3.17 -4.15 -0.08
N GLU A 123 -3.42 -3.03 -0.73
CA GLU A 123 -3.87 -1.76 -0.14
C GLU A 123 -5.23 -1.85 0.56
N MET A 124 -6.04 -2.85 0.21
CA MET A 124 -7.39 -3.04 0.77
C MET A 124 -7.43 -4.12 1.86
N THR A 125 -6.28 -4.62 2.31
CA THR A 125 -6.21 -5.68 3.32
C THR A 125 -5.50 -5.23 4.59
N PRO A 126 -5.93 -5.70 5.77
CA PRO A 126 -5.23 -5.51 7.04
C PRO A 126 -4.09 -6.52 7.24
N ILE A 127 -3.54 -7.06 6.16
CA ILE A 127 -2.55 -8.14 6.17
C ILE A 127 -1.19 -7.59 5.76
N LEU A 128 -0.15 -7.99 6.49
CA LEU A 128 1.26 -7.70 6.21
C LEU A 128 2.06 -9.00 6.21
N GLY A 129 2.76 -9.27 5.10
CA GLY A 129 3.78 -10.31 5.03
C GLY A 129 5.17 -9.69 5.03
N GLU A 130 6.04 -10.14 5.93
CA GLU A 130 7.46 -9.75 6.01
C GLU A 130 8.35 -10.98 5.96
N THR A 131 9.54 -10.83 5.40
CA THR A 131 10.53 -11.91 5.35
C THR A 131 11.71 -11.58 6.24
N ALA A 132 12.00 -12.46 7.19
CA ALA A 132 13.19 -12.43 8.05
C ALA A 132 13.89 -13.79 7.95
N ASP A 133 15.21 -13.79 7.74
CA ASP A 133 16.02 -15.00 7.66
C ASP A 133 15.49 -16.05 6.66
N GLY A 134 14.98 -15.60 5.54
CA GLY A 134 14.39 -16.46 4.51
C GLY A 134 12.99 -17.01 4.84
N LEU A 135 12.44 -16.70 6.00
CA LEU A 135 11.12 -17.13 6.43
C LEU A 135 10.09 -15.98 6.29
N LYS A 136 9.04 -16.23 5.53
CA LYS A 136 7.90 -15.30 5.41
C LYS A 136 6.99 -15.47 6.61
N LYS A 137 6.72 -14.38 7.32
CA LYS A 137 5.74 -14.30 8.41
C LYS A 137 4.62 -13.35 7.99
N THR A 138 3.39 -13.83 8.12
CA THR A 138 2.19 -13.03 7.83
C THR A 138 1.48 -12.71 9.14
N ARG A 139 0.99 -11.49 9.27
CA ARG A 139 0.14 -11.08 10.38
C ARG A 139 -1.04 -10.24 9.90
N SER A 140 -2.14 -10.30 10.63
CA SER A 140 -3.33 -9.50 10.43
C SER A 140 -3.54 -8.59 11.62
N ASP A 141 -3.77 -7.29 11.38
CA ASP A 141 -4.10 -6.30 12.40
C ASP A 141 -4.86 -5.15 11.71
N PRO A 142 -6.01 -4.70 12.23
CA PRO A 142 -6.75 -3.57 11.67
C PRO A 142 -5.90 -2.31 11.47
N LYS A 143 -4.86 -2.10 12.27
CA LYS A 143 -3.92 -0.96 12.17
C LYS A 143 -3.00 -1.03 10.95
N ILE A 144 -2.92 -2.19 10.28
CA ILE A 144 -2.14 -2.37 9.06
C ILE A 144 -2.89 -1.81 7.84
N LEU A 145 -4.23 -1.73 7.92
CA LEU A 145 -5.02 -1.22 6.81
C LEU A 145 -4.67 0.25 6.54
N PRO A 146 -4.30 0.61 5.29
CA PRO A 146 -4.06 2.00 4.92
C PRO A 146 -5.29 2.89 5.17
N GLY A 147 -5.07 4.09 5.72
CA GLY A 147 -6.13 5.03 6.02
C GLY A 147 -6.74 5.71 4.78
N THR A 148 -5.96 5.79 3.69
CA THR A 148 -6.39 6.37 2.41
C THR A 148 -5.78 5.60 1.25
N VAL A 149 -6.58 5.33 0.22
CA VAL A 149 -6.14 4.75 -1.05
C VAL A 149 -6.57 5.68 -2.18
N ILE A 150 -5.61 6.08 -3.02
CA ILE A 150 -5.86 6.90 -4.22
C ILE A 150 -5.60 6.01 -5.45
N TYR A 151 -6.67 5.61 -6.12
CA TYR A 151 -6.62 4.88 -7.37
C TYR A 151 -6.65 5.86 -8.54
N ASP A 152 -5.48 6.28 -9.00
CA ASP A 152 -5.35 6.99 -10.26
C ASP A 152 -5.16 5.99 -11.38
N VAL A 153 -6.20 5.78 -12.18
CA VAL A 153 -6.20 4.76 -13.24
C VAL A 153 -5.14 5.01 -14.31
N ASP A 154 -4.73 6.27 -14.49
CA ASP A 154 -3.71 6.63 -15.48
C ASP A 154 -2.33 6.06 -15.10
N LEU A 155 -2.05 5.88 -13.81
CA LEU A 155 -0.79 5.30 -13.32
C LEU A 155 -0.67 3.81 -13.62
N THR A 156 -1.77 3.11 -13.87
CA THR A 156 -1.75 1.70 -14.27
C THR A 156 -1.51 1.49 -15.75
N MET A 157 -1.69 2.52 -16.57
CA MET A 157 -1.51 2.43 -18.04
C MET A 157 -0.05 2.21 -18.46
N THR A 158 0.90 2.52 -17.59
CA THR A 158 2.33 2.30 -17.82
C THR A 158 2.79 0.90 -17.42
N LEU A 159 1.91 0.07 -16.83
CA LEU A 159 2.23 -1.28 -16.41
C LEU A 159 2.52 -2.15 -17.67
N PRO A 160 3.67 -2.85 -17.73
CA PRO A 160 3.95 -3.74 -18.85
C PRO A 160 2.85 -4.77 -19.09
N ALA A 161 2.51 -5.07 -20.34
CA ALA A 161 1.39 -5.93 -20.70
C ALA A 161 1.41 -7.29 -19.98
N ALA A 162 2.60 -7.92 -19.85
CA ALA A 162 2.74 -9.19 -19.13
C ALA A 162 2.41 -9.05 -17.63
N MET A 163 2.82 -7.94 -17.00
CA MET A 163 2.48 -7.66 -15.60
C MET A 163 1.00 -7.31 -15.45
N SER A 164 0.41 -6.58 -16.37
CA SER A 164 -1.02 -6.29 -16.39
C SER A 164 -1.83 -7.59 -16.48
N ALA A 165 -1.45 -8.51 -17.36
CA ALA A 165 -2.10 -9.80 -17.51
C ALA A 165 -2.00 -10.62 -16.21
N THR A 166 -0.79 -10.79 -15.66
CA THR A 166 -0.58 -11.58 -14.42
C THR A 166 -1.32 -10.97 -13.24
N SER A 167 -1.22 -9.66 -13.04
CA SER A 167 -1.88 -8.95 -11.94
C SER A 167 -3.41 -8.96 -12.11
N GLY A 168 -3.91 -8.83 -13.35
CA GLY A 168 -5.33 -8.91 -13.65
C GLY A 168 -5.91 -10.30 -13.41
N VAL A 169 -5.21 -11.36 -13.83
CA VAL A 169 -5.61 -12.75 -13.54
C VAL A 169 -5.64 -13.01 -12.04
N ASN A 170 -4.67 -12.48 -11.29
CA ASN A 170 -4.67 -12.58 -9.83
C ASN A 170 -5.92 -11.88 -9.22
N ALA A 171 -6.29 -10.70 -9.70
CA ALA A 171 -7.51 -10.02 -9.25
C ALA A 171 -8.79 -10.84 -9.56
N ILE A 172 -8.87 -11.47 -10.75
CA ILE A 172 -9.97 -12.37 -11.12
C ILE A 172 -10.01 -13.59 -10.19
N ALA A 173 -8.85 -14.17 -9.86
CA ALA A 173 -8.76 -15.32 -8.96
C ALA A 173 -9.30 -14.97 -7.57
N HIS A 174 -8.92 -13.82 -7.01
CA HIS A 174 -9.46 -13.35 -5.72
C HIS A 174 -10.97 -13.12 -5.77
N ALA A 175 -11.50 -12.52 -6.84
CA ALA A 175 -12.94 -12.34 -7.01
C ALA A 175 -13.66 -13.70 -7.09
N GLY A 176 -13.13 -14.66 -7.87
CA GLY A 176 -13.65 -16.02 -7.96
C GLY A 176 -13.60 -16.77 -6.63
N GLN A 177 -12.52 -16.63 -5.89
CA GLN A 177 -12.37 -17.22 -4.56
C GLN A 177 -13.42 -16.68 -3.58
N SER A 178 -13.66 -15.37 -3.59
CA SER A 178 -14.68 -14.74 -2.74
C SER A 178 -16.09 -15.27 -3.00
N LEU A 179 -16.39 -15.68 -4.24
CA LEU A 179 -17.68 -16.27 -4.61
C LEU A 179 -17.79 -17.76 -4.24
N SER A 180 -16.67 -18.47 -4.11
CA SER A 180 -16.62 -19.92 -3.89
C SER A 180 -16.43 -20.30 -2.43
N ILE A 181 -15.99 -19.39 -1.56
CA ILE A 181 -15.82 -19.65 -0.13
C ILE A 181 -17.18 -19.59 0.57
N PRO A 182 -17.59 -20.65 1.30
CA PRO A 182 -18.73 -20.57 2.22
C PRO A 182 -18.47 -19.46 3.24
N TRP A 183 -19.45 -18.61 3.49
CA TRP A 183 -19.36 -17.41 4.37
C TRP A 183 -18.91 -17.68 5.81
N ASN A 184 -18.77 -18.96 6.21
CA ASN A 184 -18.40 -19.38 7.55
C ASN A 184 -16.90 -19.70 7.72
N ILE A 185 -16.07 -19.54 6.69
CA ILE A 185 -14.63 -19.78 6.82
C ILE A 185 -13.93 -18.44 7.03
N PRO A 186 -13.22 -18.24 8.16
CA PRO A 186 -12.40 -17.06 8.35
C PRO A 186 -11.39 -16.92 7.20
N PHE A 187 -11.26 -15.73 6.64
CA PHE A 187 -10.38 -15.40 5.51
C PHE A 187 -8.89 -15.75 5.78
N GLU A 188 -8.53 -15.92 7.06
CA GLU A 188 -7.18 -16.25 7.50
C GLU A 188 -6.68 -17.65 7.10
N ALA A 189 -7.57 -18.54 6.64
CA ALA A 189 -7.23 -19.95 6.40
C ALA A 189 -6.61 -20.24 5.03
N HIS A 190 -6.40 -19.25 4.15
CA HIS A 190 -6.11 -19.50 2.72
C HIS A 190 -4.92 -18.72 2.17
N VAL A 191 -3.99 -18.30 3.00
CA VAL A 191 -2.75 -17.64 2.55
C VAL A 191 -1.57 -18.57 2.86
N ASP A 192 -1.41 -19.62 2.06
CA ASP A 192 -0.15 -20.37 1.93
C ASP A 192 0.78 -19.71 0.91
#